data_c380b711414fba7f273dcf3f92e53168
#
_entry.id   c380b711414fba7f273dcf3f92e53168
#
_cell.length_a   1.000
_cell.length_b   1.000
_cell.length_c   1.000
_cell.angle_alpha   90.00
_cell.angle_beta   90.00
_cell.angle_gamma   90.00
#
_symmetry.space_group_name_H-M   'P 1'
#
loop_
_entity.id
_entity.type
_entity.pdbx_description
1 polymer ?
#
loop_
_entity_poly.entity_id
_entity_poly.type
_entity_poly.pdbx_seq_one_letter_code
_entity_poly.pdbx_strand_id
1 'polypeptide(L)'
;MNWKKRFVSQKLNVKFTLVIILFMVIPIGILAGILFYNMEKNVVSENTGYMEYTMERNKDAVATKINSINMSTQFFLSDEPLLEMLKRTKDGETFSAEEWYSFKNSDIVSLERLVNNNPLLYGVRVYASNDRVQEMMPILYAASRMEKQPWQSEETVTGWHYDFNDQIFNSYTMRQNRKILSLVTEIKDSDSGTLGMIEAAMTMENMFPSLYENIEDEWSCFLTEDGGCYFGEGDGEDENTGRQELLAEIMAQYTADEEIQTCYLKLQGQHLIVSYLPLQELNGTLLCVKNITSNIHHVYRMRNTFVAVMLVFLVVLTFFINAIVKHLLKQLYEILRAIRRVQGGDLDVVIEHCGPDEMGELGTQINKMLTR
;
A
#
# COMPACT_ATOMS: atom_id res chain seq x y z
N MET A 1 -42.43 22.16 21.44
CA MET A 1 -43.63 22.71 20.79
C MET A 1 -44.36 21.66 19.99
N ASN A 2 -45.49 21.35 20.40
CA ASN A 2 -46.62 20.46 20.05
C ASN A 2 -46.62 19.70 18.70
N TRP A 3 -45.70 18.79 18.49
CA TRP A 3 -45.74 17.84 17.38
C TRP A 3 -46.97 16.89 17.53
N LYS A 4 -47.30 16.48 18.75
CA LYS A 4 -48.51 15.68 19.06
C LYS A 4 -49.82 16.36 18.60
N LYS A 5 -50.00 17.66 18.83
CA LYS A 5 -51.22 18.40 18.38
C LYS A 5 -51.31 18.52 16.85
N ARG A 6 -50.18 18.71 16.13
CA ARG A 6 -50.13 18.81 14.69
C ARG A 6 -50.38 17.44 14.02
N PHE A 7 -49.89 16.34 14.60
CA PHE A 7 -50.13 15.00 14.11
C PHE A 7 -51.61 14.57 14.33
N VAL A 8 -52.22 14.91 15.46
CA VAL A 8 -53.63 14.57 15.77
C VAL A 8 -54.60 15.29 14.84
N SER A 9 -54.32 16.50 14.35
CA SER A 9 -55.18 17.27 13.46
C SER A 9 -55.10 16.89 11.97
N GLN A 10 -54.17 16.01 11.56
CA GLN A 10 -54.02 15.58 10.17
C GLN A 10 -55.07 14.52 9.77
N LYS A 11 -55.38 14.46 8.45
CA LYS A 11 -56.28 13.44 7.91
C LYS A 11 -55.71 12.04 8.17
N LEU A 12 -56.53 11.06 8.41
CA LEU A 12 -56.18 9.68 8.72
C LEU A 12 -55.19 9.06 7.72
N ASN A 13 -55.41 9.38 6.43
CA ASN A 13 -54.58 9.00 5.33
C ASN A 13 -53.09 9.43 5.52
N VAL A 14 -52.86 10.71 5.88
CA VAL A 14 -51.51 11.24 6.10
C VAL A 14 -50.80 10.55 7.31
N LYS A 15 -51.58 10.23 8.37
CA LYS A 15 -51.08 9.54 9.56
C LYS A 15 -50.57 8.14 9.22
N PHE A 16 -51.37 7.36 8.50
CA PHE A 16 -51.01 6.01 8.09
C PHE A 16 -49.75 6.02 7.19
N THR A 17 -49.74 6.88 6.16
CA THR A 17 -48.60 7.01 5.27
C THR A 17 -47.32 7.35 6.04
N LEU A 18 -47.38 8.31 6.97
CA LEU A 18 -46.23 8.76 7.74
C LEU A 18 -45.69 7.68 8.67
N VAL A 19 -46.56 6.92 9.32
CA VAL A 19 -46.16 5.81 10.21
C VAL A 19 -45.48 4.70 9.40
N ILE A 20 -46.04 4.31 8.26
CA ILE A 20 -45.49 3.23 7.44
C ILE A 20 -44.10 3.64 6.89
N ILE A 21 -43.99 4.90 6.37
CA ILE A 21 -42.69 5.42 5.87
C ILE A 21 -41.65 5.41 6.98
N LEU A 22 -42.00 5.92 8.20
CA LEU A 22 -41.07 5.98 9.32
C LEU A 22 -40.59 4.59 9.71
N PHE A 23 -41.53 3.61 9.75
CA PHE A 23 -41.21 2.23 10.13
C PHE A 23 -40.34 1.51 9.12
N MET A 24 -40.34 1.91 7.83
CA MET A 24 -39.47 1.35 6.80
C MET A 24 -38.14 2.08 6.71
N VAL A 25 -38.13 3.42 6.75
CA VAL A 25 -36.93 4.23 6.53
C VAL A 25 -35.90 4.08 7.65
N ILE A 26 -36.35 4.03 8.92
CA ILE A 26 -35.44 3.96 10.05
C ILE A 26 -34.60 2.68 10.03
N PRO A 27 -35.16 1.45 9.95
CA PRO A 27 -34.37 0.23 9.91
C PRO A 27 -33.42 0.16 8.70
N ILE A 28 -33.88 0.57 7.51
CA ILE A 28 -33.07 0.58 6.29
C ILE A 28 -31.92 1.57 6.43
N GLY A 29 -32.16 2.76 6.97
CA GLY A 29 -31.12 3.77 7.20
C GLY A 29 -30.06 3.32 8.20
N ILE A 30 -30.47 2.66 9.29
CA ILE A 30 -29.55 2.09 10.29
C ILE A 30 -28.70 0.99 9.65
N LEU A 31 -29.34 0.05 8.93
CA LEU A 31 -28.63 -1.05 8.26
C LEU A 31 -27.64 -0.52 7.23
N ALA A 32 -28.04 0.44 6.39
CA ALA A 32 -27.15 1.09 5.42
C ALA A 32 -25.97 1.77 6.10
N GLY A 33 -26.21 2.51 7.20
CA GLY A 33 -25.15 3.14 7.98
C GLY A 33 -24.10 2.14 8.49
N ILE A 34 -24.55 1.02 9.05
CA ILE A 34 -23.67 -0.07 9.52
C ILE A 34 -22.90 -0.69 8.35
N LEU A 35 -23.55 -0.95 7.21
CA LEU A 35 -22.93 -1.55 6.05
C LEU A 35 -21.81 -0.65 5.47
N PHE A 36 -22.09 0.64 5.27
CA PHE A 36 -21.09 1.56 4.72
C PHE A 36 -19.93 1.84 5.67
N TYR A 37 -20.18 1.90 6.97
CA TYR A 37 -19.13 1.98 7.99
C TYR A 37 -18.22 0.74 7.95
N ASN A 38 -18.80 -0.45 7.88
CA ASN A 38 -18.03 -1.70 7.78
C ASN A 38 -17.26 -1.78 6.44
N MET A 39 -17.84 -1.31 5.32
CA MET A 39 -17.13 -1.29 4.04
C MET A 39 -15.88 -0.39 4.08
N GLU A 40 -15.98 0.82 4.65
CA GLU A 40 -14.83 1.71 4.82
C GLU A 40 -13.75 1.05 5.68
N LYS A 41 -14.14 0.49 6.83
CA LYS A 41 -13.23 -0.22 7.72
C LYS A 41 -12.58 -1.44 7.04
N ASN A 42 -13.33 -2.19 6.25
CA ASN A 42 -12.80 -3.36 5.53
C ASN A 42 -11.77 -2.94 4.47
N VAL A 43 -12.02 -1.86 3.71
CA VAL A 43 -11.06 -1.34 2.73
C VAL A 43 -9.74 -0.98 3.41
N VAL A 44 -9.79 -0.28 4.55
CA VAL A 44 -8.58 0.07 5.31
C VAL A 44 -7.89 -1.20 5.81
N SER A 45 -8.63 -2.11 6.47
CA SER A 45 -8.06 -3.33 7.05
C SER A 45 -7.45 -4.27 6.01
N GLU A 46 -8.09 -4.43 4.85
CA GLU A 46 -7.60 -5.27 3.75
C GLU A 46 -6.30 -4.71 3.18
N ASN A 47 -6.23 -3.39 2.92
CA ASN A 47 -5.01 -2.77 2.42
C ASN A 47 -3.90 -2.74 3.46
N THR A 48 -4.21 -2.57 4.75
CA THR A 48 -3.23 -2.69 5.83
C THR A 48 -2.61 -4.09 5.87
N GLY A 49 -3.44 -5.13 5.86
CA GLY A 49 -2.95 -6.52 5.83
C GLY A 49 -2.14 -6.85 4.57
N TYR A 50 -2.53 -6.32 3.42
CA TYR A 50 -1.74 -6.45 2.18
C TYR A 50 -0.35 -5.81 2.31
N MET A 51 -0.28 -4.59 2.87
CA MET A 51 0.99 -3.89 3.06
C MET A 51 1.90 -4.59 4.08
N GLU A 52 1.34 -5.07 5.20
CA GLU A 52 2.09 -5.87 6.19
C GLU A 52 2.70 -7.12 5.56
N TYR A 53 1.88 -7.90 4.83
CA TYR A 53 2.38 -9.09 4.12
C TYR A 53 3.47 -8.75 3.09
N THR A 54 3.31 -7.65 2.36
CA THR A 54 4.29 -7.19 1.37
C THR A 54 5.61 -6.81 2.06
N MET A 55 5.54 -6.15 3.22
CA MET A 55 6.73 -5.77 3.99
C MET A 55 7.45 -6.98 4.60
N GLU A 56 6.74 -7.97 5.12
CA GLU A 56 7.35 -9.21 5.59
C GLU A 56 8.10 -9.92 4.45
N ARG A 57 7.47 -10.02 3.29
CA ARG A 57 8.11 -10.59 2.08
C ARG A 57 9.35 -9.79 1.66
N ASN A 58 9.30 -8.48 1.71
CA ASN A 58 10.45 -7.62 1.40
C ASN A 58 11.57 -7.81 2.42
N LYS A 59 11.26 -7.94 3.71
CA LYS A 59 12.22 -8.24 4.78
C LYS A 59 13.01 -9.51 4.50
N ASP A 60 12.31 -10.61 4.23
CA ASP A 60 12.93 -11.91 3.94
C ASP A 60 13.79 -11.86 2.65
N ALA A 61 13.28 -11.17 1.63
CA ALA A 61 14.00 -11.01 0.37
C ALA A 61 15.29 -10.19 0.55
N VAL A 62 15.22 -9.07 1.27
CA VAL A 62 16.40 -8.22 1.56
C VAL A 62 17.40 -8.97 2.42
N ALA A 63 16.97 -9.65 3.49
CA ALA A 63 17.85 -10.48 4.33
C ALA A 63 18.60 -11.55 3.53
N THR A 64 17.91 -12.21 2.59
CA THR A 64 18.54 -13.20 1.69
C THR A 64 19.63 -12.56 0.83
N LYS A 65 19.40 -11.34 0.32
CA LYS A 65 20.35 -10.63 -0.53
C LYS A 65 21.54 -10.11 0.27
N ILE A 66 21.33 -9.59 1.47
CA ILE A 66 22.40 -9.22 2.41
C ILE A 66 23.28 -10.44 2.72
N ASN A 67 22.66 -11.57 3.05
CA ASN A 67 23.39 -12.81 3.28
C ASN A 67 24.23 -13.23 2.06
N SER A 68 23.70 -13.06 0.85
CA SER A 68 24.44 -13.37 -0.38
C SER A 68 25.69 -12.48 -0.55
N ILE A 69 25.59 -11.18 -0.26
CA ILE A 69 26.72 -10.25 -0.27
C ILE A 69 27.73 -10.64 0.81
N ASN A 70 27.27 -10.85 2.04
CA ASN A 70 28.13 -11.22 3.16
C ASN A 70 28.88 -12.53 2.90
N MET A 71 28.20 -13.57 2.40
CA MET A 71 28.85 -14.85 2.06
C MET A 71 29.91 -14.66 0.96
N SER A 72 29.61 -13.86 -0.06
CA SER A 72 30.57 -13.58 -1.12
C SER A 72 31.78 -12.81 -0.60
N THR A 73 31.57 -11.80 0.24
CA THR A 73 32.65 -11.05 0.90
C THR A 73 33.51 -11.98 1.77
N GLN A 74 32.89 -12.85 2.59
CA GLN A 74 33.62 -13.80 3.44
C GLN A 74 34.42 -14.81 2.63
N PHE A 75 33.92 -15.27 1.48
CA PHE A 75 34.65 -16.14 0.59
C PHE A 75 35.97 -15.51 0.12
N PHE A 76 35.91 -14.23 -0.30
CA PHE A 76 37.10 -13.49 -0.71
C PHE A 76 38.06 -13.20 0.44
N LEU A 77 37.52 -12.92 1.65
CA LEU A 77 38.32 -12.68 2.86
C LEU A 77 39.04 -13.97 3.37
N SER A 78 38.58 -15.14 2.99
CA SER A 78 39.16 -16.44 3.36
C SER A 78 39.96 -17.08 2.25
N ASP A 79 40.11 -16.45 1.09
CA ASP A 79 40.87 -16.97 -0.06
C ASP A 79 42.39 -16.83 0.20
N GLU A 80 43.02 -17.88 0.67
CA GLU A 80 44.45 -17.85 1.01
C GLU A 80 45.35 -17.41 -0.14
N PRO A 81 45.19 -17.88 -1.41
CA PRO A 81 46.03 -17.41 -2.52
C PRO A 81 45.93 -15.91 -2.77
N LEU A 82 44.70 -15.36 -2.68
CA LEU A 82 44.46 -13.91 -2.83
C LEU A 82 45.16 -13.13 -1.70
N LEU A 83 44.99 -13.58 -0.44
CA LEU A 83 45.58 -12.89 0.71
C LEU A 83 47.10 -12.93 0.67
N GLU A 84 47.71 -14.09 0.32
CA GLU A 84 49.15 -14.25 0.18
C GLU A 84 49.68 -13.31 -0.95
N MET A 85 49.01 -13.26 -2.09
CA MET A 85 49.36 -12.37 -3.18
C MET A 85 49.35 -10.90 -2.73
N LEU A 86 48.30 -10.46 -2.06
CA LEU A 86 48.18 -9.08 -1.56
C LEU A 86 49.27 -8.76 -0.53
N LYS A 87 49.60 -9.71 0.37
CA LYS A 87 50.64 -9.56 1.38
C LYS A 87 52.00 -9.41 0.75
N ARG A 88 52.40 -10.35 -0.12
CA ARG A 88 53.71 -10.32 -0.83
C ARG A 88 53.91 -9.05 -1.65
N THR A 89 52.85 -8.57 -2.36
CA THR A 89 52.92 -7.29 -3.09
C THR A 89 53.06 -6.10 -2.16
N LYS A 90 52.43 -6.09 -1.00
CA LYS A 90 52.60 -5.05 0.00
C LYS A 90 54.03 -5.04 0.57
N ASP A 91 54.59 -6.19 0.85
CA ASP A 91 55.94 -6.34 1.35
C ASP A 91 57.02 -6.01 0.32
N GLY A 92 56.61 -5.73 -0.93
CA GLY A 92 57.48 -5.27 -2.00
C GLY A 92 58.14 -6.39 -2.83
N GLU A 93 57.63 -7.60 -2.70
CA GLU A 93 58.09 -8.72 -3.53
C GLU A 93 57.69 -8.51 -5.01
N THR A 94 58.56 -8.95 -5.90
CA THR A 94 58.33 -8.94 -7.34
C THR A 94 57.92 -10.31 -7.81
N PHE A 95 56.83 -10.38 -8.56
CA PHE A 95 56.35 -11.62 -9.15
C PHE A 95 56.84 -11.77 -10.57
N SER A 96 57.19 -13.01 -10.94
CA SER A 96 57.48 -13.36 -12.34
C SER A 96 56.22 -13.35 -13.19
N ALA A 97 56.36 -13.23 -14.49
CA ALA A 97 55.26 -13.33 -15.44
C ALA A 97 54.54 -14.66 -15.36
N GLU A 98 55.24 -15.76 -14.98
CA GLU A 98 54.69 -17.07 -14.82
C GLU A 98 53.82 -17.18 -13.56
N GLU A 99 54.23 -16.57 -12.42
CA GLU A 99 53.42 -16.50 -11.21
C GLU A 99 52.13 -15.71 -11.43
N TRP A 100 52.21 -14.54 -12.10
CA TRP A 100 51.01 -13.75 -12.46
C TRP A 100 50.07 -14.52 -13.37
N TYR A 101 50.62 -15.22 -14.39
CA TYR A 101 49.80 -16.03 -15.30
C TYR A 101 49.12 -17.21 -14.56
N SER A 102 49.84 -17.88 -13.70
CA SER A 102 49.28 -18.98 -12.88
C SER A 102 48.17 -18.49 -11.98
N PHE A 103 48.41 -17.42 -11.21
CA PHE A 103 47.43 -16.84 -10.30
C PHE A 103 46.16 -16.38 -11.04
N LYS A 104 46.35 -15.75 -12.22
CA LYS A 104 45.20 -15.35 -13.04
C LYS A 104 44.34 -16.52 -13.46
N ASN A 105 44.94 -17.61 -13.94
CA ASN A 105 44.19 -18.72 -14.55
C ASN A 105 43.66 -19.71 -13.54
N SER A 106 44.21 -19.79 -12.34
CA SER A 106 43.70 -20.66 -11.23
C SER A 106 42.75 -19.89 -10.32
N ASP A 107 43.25 -18.85 -9.66
CA ASP A 107 42.59 -18.21 -8.52
C ASP A 107 41.62 -17.14 -8.97
N ILE A 108 42.04 -16.16 -9.76
CA ILE A 108 41.16 -15.08 -10.25
C ILE A 108 39.99 -15.64 -11.07
N VAL A 109 40.24 -16.62 -11.97
CA VAL A 109 39.16 -17.24 -12.76
C VAL A 109 38.18 -17.99 -11.87
N SER A 110 38.63 -18.59 -10.76
CA SER A 110 37.75 -19.26 -9.79
C SER A 110 36.87 -18.25 -9.05
N LEU A 111 37.45 -17.14 -8.58
CA LEU A 111 36.73 -16.02 -7.96
C LEU A 111 35.73 -15.39 -8.92
N GLU A 112 36.12 -15.16 -10.18
CA GLU A 112 35.24 -14.63 -11.21
C GLU A 112 34.05 -15.55 -11.48
N ARG A 113 34.26 -16.88 -11.53
CA ARG A 113 33.16 -17.85 -11.69
C ARG A 113 32.20 -17.83 -10.52
N LEU A 114 32.69 -17.66 -9.30
CA LEU A 114 31.84 -17.55 -8.10
C LEU A 114 30.91 -16.34 -8.21
N VAL A 115 31.44 -15.18 -8.59
CA VAL A 115 30.66 -13.95 -8.79
C VAL A 115 29.67 -14.12 -9.93
N ASN A 116 30.10 -14.64 -11.08
CA ASN A 116 29.25 -14.78 -12.28
C ASN A 116 28.13 -15.81 -12.10
N ASN A 117 28.30 -16.80 -11.21
CA ASN A 117 27.28 -17.79 -10.89
C ASN A 117 26.23 -17.27 -9.89
N ASN A 118 26.45 -16.12 -9.28
CA ASN A 118 25.48 -15.52 -8.38
C ASN A 118 24.72 -14.37 -9.09
N PRO A 119 23.48 -14.60 -9.53
CA PRO A 119 22.72 -13.62 -10.31
C PRO A 119 22.33 -12.37 -9.50
N LEU A 120 22.42 -12.43 -8.17
CA LEU A 120 22.11 -11.30 -7.29
C LEU A 120 23.24 -10.28 -7.26
N LEU A 121 24.48 -10.71 -7.44
CA LEU A 121 25.63 -9.81 -7.40
C LEU A 121 25.77 -9.03 -8.70
N TYR A 122 26.10 -7.77 -8.57
CA TYR A 122 26.59 -6.94 -9.66
C TYR A 122 28.05 -7.21 -9.92
N GLY A 123 28.85 -7.34 -8.86
CA GLY A 123 30.25 -7.66 -8.91
C GLY A 123 30.87 -7.74 -7.51
N VAL A 124 32.05 -8.38 -7.43
CA VAL A 124 32.92 -8.30 -6.26
C VAL A 124 34.30 -7.86 -6.74
N ARG A 125 34.86 -6.82 -6.14
CA ARG A 125 36.14 -6.24 -6.49
C ARG A 125 37.07 -6.18 -5.29
N VAL A 126 38.30 -6.47 -5.52
CA VAL A 126 39.38 -6.36 -4.56
C VAL A 126 40.32 -5.25 -5.00
N TYR A 127 40.51 -4.28 -4.14
CA TYR A 127 41.46 -3.19 -4.32
C TYR A 127 42.65 -3.43 -3.41
N ALA A 128 43.83 -3.60 -3.98
CA ALA A 128 45.04 -3.73 -3.21
C ALA A 128 45.41 -2.40 -2.51
N SER A 129 46.15 -2.46 -1.41
CA SER A 129 46.62 -1.27 -0.69
C SER A 129 47.77 -0.54 -1.40
N ASN A 130 48.20 -1.02 -2.58
CA ASN A 130 49.30 -0.46 -3.35
C ASN A 130 49.14 -0.67 -4.86
N ASP A 131 49.94 0.00 -5.69
CA ASP A 131 49.88 -0.07 -7.15
C ASP A 131 50.88 -1.10 -7.75
N ARG A 132 51.44 -1.99 -6.92
CA ARG A 132 52.39 -3.03 -7.39
C ARG A 132 51.70 -4.26 -7.94
N VAL A 133 50.41 -4.41 -7.69
CA VAL A 133 49.62 -5.54 -8.21
C VAL A 133 49.41 -5.38 -9.72
N GLN A 134 49.48 -6.48 -10.45
CA GLN A 134 48.99 -6.52 -11.81
C GLN A 134 47.45 -6.59 -11.78
N GLU A 135 46.78 -5.57 -12.33
CA GLU A 135 45.31 -5.56 -12.40
C GLU A 135 44.80 -6.77 -13.21
N MET A 136 43.81 -7.47 -12.61
CA MET A 136 43.14 -8.63 -13.21
C MET A 136 41.62 -8.42 -13.14
N MET A 137 41.14 -7.60 -14.05
CA MET A 137 39.72 -7.32 -14.17
C MET A 137 38.92 -8.60 -14.49
N PRO A 138 37.71 -8.75 -13.94
CA PRO A 138 36.93 -7.80 -13.13
C PRO A 138 37.14 -7.88 -11.60
N ILE A 139 38.13 -8.65 -11.10
CA ILE A 139 38.27 -8.98 -9.68
C ILE A 139 39.31 -8.12 -8.97
N LEU A 140 40.55 -8.04 -9.47
CA LEU A 140 41.68 -7.43 -8.77
C LEU A 140 42.10 -6.09 -9.41
N TYR A 141 42.21 -5.07 -8.57
CA TYR A 141 42.53 -3.70 -8.94
C TYR A 141 43.65 -3.10 -8.09
N ALA A 142 44.39 -2.15 -8.64
CA ALA A 142 45.41 -1.39 -7.92
C ALA A 142 44.78 -0.28 -7.03
N ALA A 143 45.56 0.23 -6.05
CA ALA A 143 45.10 1.25 -5.13
C ALA A 143 44.60 2.52 -5.85
N SER A 144 45.26 2.95 -6.92
CA SER A 144 44.88 4.10 -7.73
C SER A 144 43.47 4.00 -8.39
N ARG A 145 42.93 2.79 -8.51
CA ARG A 145 41.54 2.60 -8.95
C ARG A 145 40.55 2.79 -7.84
N MET A 146 40.93 2.42 -6.61
CA MET A 146 40.12 2.63 -5.41
C MET A 146 39.85 4.11 -5.15
N GLU A 147 40.86 4.96 -5.31
CA GLU A 147 40.76 6.42 -5.12
C GLU A 147 39.70 7.09 -6.01
N LYS A 148 39.30 6.44 -7.11
CA LYS A 148 38.28 6.95 -8.04
C LYS A 148 36.86 6.52 -7.68
N GLN A 149 36.69 5.69 -6.67
CA GLN A 149 35.37 5.24 -6.24
C GLN A 149 34.65 6.32 -5.45
N PRO A 150 33.32 6.50 -5.68
CA PRO A 150 32.52 7.52 -4.99
C PRO A 150 32.60 7.37 -3.47
N TRP A 151 32.54 6.16 -2.96
CA TRP A 151 32.56 5.86 -1.52
C TRP A 151 33.89 6.20 -0.84
N GLN A 152 34.99 6.39 -1.59
CA GLN A 152 36.28 6.80 -1.02
C GLN A 152 36.27 8.24 -0.47
N SER A 153 35.35 9.07 -0.95
CA SER A 153 35.19 10.47 -0.47
C SER A 153 34.26 10.60 0.73
N GLU A 154 33.64 9.53 1.17
CA GLU A 154 32.75 9.54 2.32
C GLU A 154 33.55 9.49 3.65
N GLU A 155 32.90 9.92 4.74
CA GLU A 155 33.54 9.99 6.07
C GLU A 155 33.98 8.62 6.58
N THR A 156 33.21 7.58 6.25
CA THR A 156 33.51 6.18 6.54
C THR A 156 33.63 5.38 5.26
N VAL A 157 34.83 4.88 4.98
CA VAL A 157 35.11 4.08 3.77
C VAL A 157 34.56 2.65 3.90
N THR A 158 34.51 2.09 5.10
CA THR A 158 33.98 0.75 5.36
C THR A 158 32.50 0.80 5.72
N GLY A 159 31.71 -0.13 5.15
CA GLY A 159 30.27 -0.21 5.40
C GLY A 159 29.46 -0.22 4.11
N TRP A 160 28.19 0.15 4.23
CA TRP A 160 27.27 0.23 3.11
C TRP A 160 27.29 1.60 2.45
N HIS A 161 27.37 1.62 1.12
CA HIS A 161 27.31 2.80 0.27
C HIS A 161 26.18 2.63 -0.75
N TYR A 162 25.40 3.70 -1.00
CA TYR A 162 24.13 3.61 -1.72
C TYR A 162 24.08 4.51 -2.95
N ASP A 163 23.30 4.10 -3.94
CA ASP A 163 22.81 4.89 -5.06
C ASP A 163 23.86 5.61 -5.88
N PHE A 164 24.98 4.97 -6.14
CA PHE A 164 26.03 5.53 -6.97
C PHE A 164 26.18 4.81 -8.32
N ASN A 165 26.73 5.51 -9.29
CA ASN A 165 27.01 4.95 -10.61
C ASN A 165 28.38 4.27 -10.61
N ASP A 166 28.46 3.08 -11.19
CA ASP A 166 29.73 2.38 -11.33
C ASP A 166 30.70 3.17 -12.24
N GLN A 167 31.83 3.58 -11.66
CA GLN A 167 32.86 4.36 -12.38
C GLN A 167 33.81 3.48 -13.23
N ILE A 168 33.88 2.18 -12.91
CA ILE A 168 34.86 1.28 -13.58
C ILE A 168 34.27 0.71 -14.87
N PHE A 169 33.00 0.35 -14.90
CA PHE A 169 32.36 -0.31 -16.05
C PHE A 169 31.65 0.61 -17.02
N ASN A 170 31.65 1.92 -16.78
CA ASN A 170 30.91 2.89 -17.59
C ASN A 170 31.32 2.90 -19.11
N SER A 171 32.44 2.29 -19.43
CA SER A 171 32.99 2.26 -20.83
C SER A 171 32.81 0.92 -21.55
N TYR A 172 32.50 -0.19 -20.84
CA TYR A 172 32.60 -1.53 -21.43
C TYR A 172 31.31 -2.39 -21.34
N THR A 173 30.33 -2.02 -20.54
CA THR A 173 29.09 -2.78 -20.42
C THR A 173 27.90 -1.98 -20.92
N MET A 174 27.05 -2.62 -21.74
CA MET A 174 25.73 -2.10 -22.14
C MET A 174 24.75 -1.93 -20.95
N ARG A 175 25.21 -2.09 -19.73
CA ARG A 175 24.47 -1.81 -18.49
C ARG A 175 24.62 -0.34 -18.10
N GLN A 176 24.19 0.54 -18.98
CA GLN A 176 24.21 1.98 -18.74
C GLN A 176 23.32 2.35 -17.58
N ASN A 177 23.83 3.23 -16.71
CA ASN A 177 23.09 3.97 -15.66
C ASN A 177 22.35 3.13 -14.61
N ARG A 178 22.81 1.94 -14.24
CA ARG A 178 22.24 1.26 -13.08
C ARG A 178 22.89 1.79 -11.81
N LYS A 179 22.05 2.27 -10.92
CA LYS A 179 22.45 2.61 -9.56
C LYS A 179 22.80 1.35 -8.79
N ILE A 180 23.93 1.36 -8.12
CA ILE A 180 24.42 0.26 -7.30
C ILE A 180 24.52 0.67 -5.83
N LEU A 181 24.43 -0.32 -4.97
CA LEU A 181 24.86 -0.26 -3.59
C LEU A 181 25.97 -1.28 -3.37
N SER A 182 26.86 -1.00 -2.46
CA SER A 182 27.94 -1.93 -2.16
C SER A 182 28.28 -1.96 -0.69
N LEU A 183 28.73 -3.15 -0.25
CA LEU A 183 29.38 -3.33 1.05
C LEU A 183 30.89 -3.27 0.82
N VAL A 184 31.54 -2.31 1.46
CA VAL A 184 33.00 -2.16 1.45
C VAL A 184 33.59 -2.67 2.77
N THR A 185 34.49 -3.63 2.67
CA THR A 185 35.12 -4.28 3.82
C THR A 185 36.64 -4.25 3.71
N GLU A 186 37.31 -3.96 4.80
CA GLU A 186 38.78 -3.93 4.86
C GLU A 186 39.34 -5.36 4.95
N ILE A 187 40.37 -5.63 4.12
CA ILE A 187 41.18 -6.84 4.20
C ILE A 187 42.34 -6.59 5.17
N LYS A 188 42.32 -7.25 6.33
CA LYS A 188 43.35 -7.13 7.36
C LYS A 188 44.12 -8.41 7.52
N ASP A 189 45.43 -8.27 7.67
CA ASP A 189 46.34 -9.33 8.14
C ASP A 189 46.90 -8.91 9.50
N SER A 190 47.07 -9.89 10.39
CA SER A 190 47.57 -9.68 11.77
C SER A 190 48.94 -9.04 11.81
N ASP A 191 49.81 -9.42 10.88
CA ASP A 191 51.21 -9.00 10.86
C ASP A 191 51.47 -7.80 9.95
N SER A 192 50.80 -7.78 8.82
CA SER A 192 51.04 -6.78 7.78
C SER A 192 50.02 -5.62 7.78
N GLY A 193 48.99 -5.66 8.64
CA GLY A 193 47.93 -4.63 8.70
C GLY A 193 47.02 -4.67 7.46
N THR A 194 46.49 -3.53 7.00
CA THR A 194 45.56 -3.43 5.88
C THR A 194 46.21 -3.87 4.56
N LEU A 195 45.71 -4.93 3.95
CA LEU A 195 46.16 -5.44 2.65
C LEU A 195 45.38 -4.82 1.47
N GLY A 196 44.16 -4.35 1.72
CA GLY A 196 43.30 -3.77 0.70
C GLY A 196 41.86 -3.67 1.16
N MET A 197 40.96 -3.45 0.20
CA MET A 197 39.51 -3.38 0.40
C MET A 197 38.78 -4.33 -0.52
N ILE A 198 37.67 -4.89 -0.08
CA ILE A 198 36.70 -5.63 -0.90
C ILE A 198 35.44 -4.78 -1.03
N GLU A 199 34.99 -4.61 -2.26
CA GLU A 199 33.70 -4.04 -2.59
C GLU A 199 32.82 -5.16 -3.16
N ALA A 200 31.77 -5.55 -2.45
CA ALA A 200 30.74 -6.46 -2.94
C ALA A 200 29.48 -5.66 -3.28
N ALA A 201 29.16 -5.61 -4.57
CA ALA A 201 28.14 -4.72 -5.12
C ALA A 201 26.91 -5.48 -5.63
N MET A 202 25.75 -4.84 -5.49
CA MET A 202 24.44 -5.23 -6.03
C MET A 202 23.78 -4.00 -6.65
N THR A 203 22.85 -4.19 -7.62
CA THR A 203 22.05 -3.06 -8.09
C THR A 203 20.98 -2.69 -7.08
N MET A 204 20.64 -1.40 -6.98
CA MET A 204 19.54 -0.92 -6.15
C MET A 204 18.22 -1.62 -6.50
N GLU A 205 17.96 -1.83 -7.80
CA GLU A 205 16.81 -2.58 -8.31
C GLU A 205 16.76 -4.02 -7.78
N ASN A 206 17.90 -4.71 -7.74
CA ASN A 206 17.96 -6.06 -7.20
C ASN A 206 17.78 -6.07 -5.66
N MET A 207 18.34 -5.10 -4.94
CA MET A 207 18.19 -5.03 -3.50
C MET A 207 16.76 -4.68 -3.10
N PHE A 208 16.19 -3.65 -3.71
CA PHE A 208 14.88 -3.09 -3.42
C PHE A 208 13.97 -3.06 -4.65
N PRO A 209 13.43 -4.19 -5.12
CA PRO A 209 12.55 -4.20 -6.30
C PRO A 209 11.34 -3.29 -6.14
N SER A 210 10.82 -3.15 -4.93
CA SER A 210 9.66 -2.30 -4.63
C SER A 210 9.87 -0.82 -4.94
N LEU A 211 11.11 -0.34 -5.07
CA LEU A 211 11.41 1.02 -5.51
C LEU A 211 11.19 1.20 -7.02
N TYR A 212 11.29 0.11 -7.79
CA TYR A 212 11.28 0.11 -9.26
C TYR A 212 10.01 -0.51 -9.85
N GLU A 213 9.17 -1.14 -9.00
CA GLU A 213 7.87 -1.65 -9.40
C GLU A 213 6.89 -0.48 -9.55
N ASN A 214 6.37 -0.29 -10.77
CA ASN A 214 5.33 0.71 -11.01
C ASN A 214 3.95 0.11 -10.71
N ILE A 215 3.55 0.13 -9.44
CA ILE A 215 2.23 -0.31 -8.98
C ILE A 215 1.35 0.94 -8.86
N GLU A 216 0.16 0.89 -9.45
CA GLU A 216 -0.79 2.00 -9.40
C GLU A 216 -1.11 2.36 -7.95
N ASP A 217 -1.05 3.65 -7.64
CA ASP A 217 -1.28 4.20 -6.29
C ASP A 217 -0.27 3.74 -5.20
N GLU A 218 0.86 3.12 -5.56
CA GLU A 218 1.91 2.74 -4.61
C GLU A 218 3.25 3.36 -5.00
N TRP A 219 4.03 3.73 -4.00
CA TRP A 219 5.42 4.12 -4.16
C TRP A 219 6.24 3.73 -2.94
N SER A 220 7.53 3.57 -3.12
CA SER A 220 8.44 3.19 -2.05
C SER A 220 9.69 4.08 -2.07
N CYS A 221 10.33 4.23 -0.91
CA CYS A 221 11.66 4.83 -0.81
C CYS A 221 12.48 4.12 0.26
N PHE A 222 13.80 4.17 0.10
CA PHE A 222 14.74 3.72 1.11
C PHE A 222 15.37 4.95 1.79
N LEU A 223 15.28 5.00 3.10
CA LEU A 223 15.78 6.09 3.96
C LEU A 223 16.96 5.58 4.75
N THR A 224 18.09 6.30 4.70
CA THR A 224 19.25 5.98 5.52
C THR A 224 19.29 6.85 6.78
N GLU A 225 19.98 6.39 7.83
CA GLU A 225 20.08 7.10 9.11
C GLU A 225 20.78 8.46 8.98
N ASP A 226 21.66 8.63 8.01
CA ASP A 226 22.34 9.89 7.68
C ASP A 226 21.45 10.89 6.92
N GLY A 227 20.20 10.54 6.66
CA GLY A 227 19.19 11.39 6.01
C GLY A 227 19.13 11.27 4.49
N GLY A 228 19.80 10.30 3.90
CA GLY A 228 19.65 9.95 2.48
C GLY A 228 18.25 9.41 2.20
N CYS A 229 17.67 9.81 1.07
CA CYS A 229 16.36 9.33 0.62
C CYS A 229 16.47 8.91 -0.86
N TYR A 230 16.23 7.61 -1.11
CA TYR A 230 16.41 6.99 -2.41
C TYR A 230 15.08 6.49 -2.95
N PHE A 231 14.69 7.02 -4.11
CA PHE A 231 13.53 6.60 -4.90
C PHE A 231 13.98 5.78 -6.11
N GLY A 232 13.11 4.95 -6.67
CA GLY A 232 13.39 4.24 -7.92
C GLY A 232 13.57 5.18 -9.13
N GLU A 233 14.31 4.71 -10.13
CA GLU A 233 14.46 5.44 -11.41
C GLU A 233 13.14 5.37 -12.20
N GLY A 234 12.65 6.51 -12.69
CA GLY A 234 11.47 6.58 -13.56
C GLY A 234 10.46 7.67 -13.17
N ASP A 235 10.56 8.16 -11.96
CA ASP A 235 9.70 9.24 -11.48
C ASP A 235 10.29 10.59 -11.93
N GLY A 236 9.47 11.42 -12.60
CA GLY A 236 9.90 12.77 -13.01
C GLY A 236 10.31 13.62 -11.80
N GLU A 237 11.17 14.61 -12.02
CA GLU A 237 11.64 15.52 -10.95
C GLU A 237 10.47 16.19 -10.19
N ASP A 238 9.38 16.53 -10.88
CA ASP A 238 8.19 17.13 -10.26
C ASP A 238 7.43 16.14 -9.35
N GLU A 239 7.39 14.86 -9.73
CA GLU A 239 6.70 13.82 -8.97
C GLU A 239 7.48 13.46 -7.70
N ASN A 240 8.80 13.40 -7.79
CA ASN A 240 9.68 13.20 -6.64
C ASN A 240 9.61 14.36 -5.63
N THR A 241 9.43 15.60 -6.09
CA THR A 241 9.29 16.75 -5.19
C THR A 241 8.00 16.65 -4.35
N GLY A 242 6.87 16.28 -4.97
CA GLY A 242 5.62 16.06 -4.26
C GLY A 242 5.68 14.90 -3.25
N ARG A 243 6.39 13.83 -3.61
CA ARG A 243 6.63 12.68 -2.69
C ARG A 243 7.53 13.05 -1.52
N GLN A 244 8.54 13.90 -1.71
CA GLN A 244 9.41 14.38 -0.64
C GLN A 244 8.65 15.24 0.38
N GLU A 245 7.75 16.13 -0.06
CA GLU A 245 6.91 16.91 0.84
C GLU A 245 5.99 16.00 1.67
N LEU A 246 5.35 15.03 1.03
CA LEU A 246 4.49 14.06 1.68
C LEU A 246 5.29 13.18 2.66
N LEU A 247 6.50 12.77 2.27
CA LEU A 247 7.42 12.01 3.11
C LEU A 247 7.77 12.76 4.40
N ALA A 248 8.03 14.07 4.33
CA ALA A 248 8.33 14.87 5.50
C ALA A 248 7.15 14.89 6.50
N GLU A 249 5.90 14.98 6.01
CA GLU A 249 4.70 14.90 6.86
C GLU A 249 4.51 13.50 7.46
N ILE A 250 4.79 12.45 6.70
CA ILE A 250 4.73 11.06 7.15
C ILE A 250 5.76 10.83 8.26
N MET A 251 7.01 11.23 8.04
CA MET A 251 8.10 11.06 9.00
C MET A 251 7.90 11.86 10.29
N ALA A 252 7.19 12.97 10.24
CA ALA A 252 6.84 13.74 11.45
C ALA A 252 5.90 12.96 12.40
N GLN A 253 5.18 11.95 11.90
CA GLN A 253 4.29 11.08 12.67
C GLN A 253 4.90 9.71 12.99
N TYR A 254 6.05 9.41 12.40
CA TYR A 254 6.77 8.15 12.60
C TYR A 254 7.50 8.14 13.95
N THR A 255 7.33 7.06 14.70
CA THR A 255 8.12 6.75 15.89
C THR A 255 9.00 5.57 15.55
N ALA A 256 10.32 5.76 15.62
CA ALA A 256 11.27 4.69 15.32
C ALA A 256 11.02 3.48 16.23
N ASP A 257 10.79 2.32 15.62
CA ASP A 257 10.64 1.03 16.29
C ASP A 257 11.47 -0.01 15.53
N GLU A 258 11.78 -1.13 16.16
CA GLU A 258 12.59 -2.20 15.57
C GLU A 258 11.76 -3.17 14.73
N GLU A 259 10.44 -3.08 14.77
CA GLU A 259 9.52 -3.98 14.05
C GLU A 259 8.84 -3.27 12.88
N ILE A 260 8.27 -4.10 11.98
CA ILE A 260 7.42 -3.60 10.89
C ILE A 260 6.22 -2.89 11.47
N GLN A 261 6.02 -1.65 11.08
CA GLN A 261 4.84 -0.87 11.45
C GLN A 261 4.05 -0.50 10.22
N THR A 262 2.75 -0.76 10.27
CA THR A 262 1.81 -0.32 9.23
C THR A 262 0.73 0.54 9.86
N CYS A 263 0.53 1.73 9.34
CA CYS A 263 -0.47 2.67 9.83
C CYS A 263 -1.31 3.27 8.71
N TYR A 264 -2.54 3.63 9.07
CA TYR A 264 -3.41 4.40 8.20
C TYR A 264 -3.31 5.88 8.58
N LEU A 265 -2.99 6.72 7.59
CA LEU A 265 -2.86 8.17 7.74
C LEU A 265 -3.81 8.90 6.80
N LYS A 266 -4.28 10.04 7.25
CA LYS A 266 -5.05 10.96 6.42
C LYS A 266 -4.31 12.29 6.32
N LEU A 267 -3.62 12.52 5.21
CA LEU A 267 -2.78 13.68 4.96
C LEU A 267 -3.23 14.38 3.68
N GLN A 268 -3.29 15.70 3.69
CA GLN A 268 -3.64 16.53 2.52
C GLN A 268 -4.94 16.09 1.80
N GLY A 269 -5.90 15.50 2.54
CA GLY A 269 -7.14 14.98 1.98
C GLY A 269 -7.00 13.61 1.30
N GLN A 270 -5.82 13.02 1.29
CA GLN A 270 -5.56 11.67 0.82
C GLN A 270 -5.65 10.66 1.97
N HIS A 271 -6.07 9.45 1.63
CA HIS A 271 -6.12 8.29 2.53
C HIS A 271 -4.94 7.37 2.19
N LEU A 272 -3.98 7.26 3.10
CA LEU A 272 -2.73 6.56 2.88
C LEU A 272 -2.57 5.38 3.86
N ILE A 273 -2.09 4.27 3.36
CA ILE A 273 -1.51 3.20 4.17
C ILE A 273 0.00 3.32 4.04
N VAL A 274 0.67 3.47 5.16
CA VAL A 274 2.13 3.62 5.22
C VAL A 274 2.69 2.46 6.02
N SER A 275 3.69 1.78 5.43
CA SER A 275 4.41 0.70 6.08
C SER A 275 5.89 1.01 6.16
N TYR A 276 6.47 0.76 7.32
CA TYR A 276 7.88 0.96 7.64
C TYR A 276 8.53 -0.38 7.92
N LEU A 277 9.64 -0.63 7.27
CA LEU A 277 10.49 -1.81 7.50
C LEU A 277 11.89 -1.33 7.87
N PRO A 278 12.25 -1.32 9.17
CA PRO A 278 13.61 -1.03 9.59
C PRO A 278 14.55 -2.17 9.16
N LEU A 279 15.66 -1.79 8.54
CA LEU A 279 16.71 -2.66 8.02
C LEU A 279 18.02 -2.32 8.72
N GLN A 280 18.18 -2.81 9.96
CA GLN A 280 19.34 -2.50 10.81
C GLN A 280 20.67 -2.81 10.14
N GLU A 281 20.77 -3.94 9.41
CA GLU A 281 21.98 -4.33 8.71
C GLU A 281 22.37 -3.35 7.58
N LEU A 282 21.41 -2.58 7.08
CA LEU A 282 21.61 -1.56 6.06
C LEU A 282 21.57 -0.12 6.62
N ASN A 283 21.55 0.06 7.93
CA ASN A 283 21.44 1.38 8.60
C ASN A 283 20.35 2.27 7.98
N GLY A 284 19.16 1.69 7.75
CA GLY A 284 18.09 2.41 7.09
C GLY A 284 16.71 1.77 7.22
N THR A 285 15.73 2.42 6.63
CA THR A 285 14.33 2.00 6.66
C THR A 285 13.74 2.00 5.25
N LEU A 286 13.14 0.88 4.85
CA LEU A 286 12.33 0.81 3.64
C LEU A 286 10.91 1.28 3.98
N LEU A 287 10.47 2.33 3.32
CA LEU A 287 9.13 2.88 3.42
C LEU A 287 8.33 2.52 2.19
N CYS A 288 7.10 2.03 2.37
CA CYS A 288 6.14 1.85 1.29
C CYS A 288 4.85 2.60 1.61
N VAL A 289 4.34 3.33 0.65
CA VAL A 289 3.13 4.15 0.76
C VAL A 289 2.13 3.72 -0.31
N LYS A 290 0.91 3.42 0.13
CA LYS A 290 -0.22 3.09 -0.75
C LYS A 290 -1.33 4.11 -0.58
N ASN A 291 -1.74 4.74 -1.68
CA ASN A 291 -2.85 5.68 -1.72
C ASN A 291 -4.17 4.93 -1.96
N ILE A 292 -5.03 4.86 -0.95
CA ILE A 292 -6.34 4.22 -1.02
C ILE A 292 -7.50 5.21 -1.18
N THR A 293 -7.20 6.46 -1.53
CA THR A 293 -8.22 7.52 -1.66
C THR A 293 -9.26 7.15 -2.70
N SER A 294 -8.85 6.58 -3.83
CA SER A 294 -9.73 6.10 -4.89
C SER A 294 -10.72 5.04 -4.36
N ASN A 295 -10.22 4.07 -3.59
CA ASN A 295 -11.03 3.00 -3.00
C ASN A 295 -12.06 3.56 -1.99
N ILE A 296 -11.64 4.49 -1.15
CA ILE A 296 -12.54 5.17 -0.19
C ILE A 296 -13.58 6.02 -0.91
N HIS A 297 -13.19 6.78 -1.94
CA HIS A 297 -14.13 7.54 -2.76
C HIS A 297 -15.13 6.63 -3.49
N HIS A 298 -14.73 5.43 -3.89
CA HIS A 298 -15.64 4.44 -4.46
C HIS A 298 -16.72 4.04 -3.46
N VAL A 299 -16.37 3.78 -2.20
CA VAL A 299 -17.34 3.49 -1.11
C VAL A 299 -18.30 4.67 -0.92
N TYR A 300 -17.80 5.91 -0.89
CA TYR A 300 -18.65 7.10 -0.76
C TYR A 300 -19.56 7.31 -1.97
N ARG A 301 -19.11 7.00 -3.17
CA ARG A 301 -19.93 7.06 -4.38
C ARG A 301 -21.05 6.02 -4.32
N MET A 302 -20.75 4.77 -3.92
CA MET A 302 -21.76 3.74 -3.72
C MET A 302 -22.80 4.16 -2.68
N ARG A 303 -22.37 4.72 -1.55
CA ARG A 303 -23.26 5.26 -0.52
C ARG A 303 -24.19 6.33 -1.07
N ASN A 304 -23.66 7.30 -1.79
CA ASN A 304 -24.45 8.39 -2.36
C ASN A 304 -25.46 7.89 -3.40
N THR A 305 -25.06 6.93 -4.24
CA THR A 305 -25.95 6.25 -5.19
C THR A 305 -27.07 5.52 -4.46
N PHE A 306 -26.74 4.77 -3.40
CA PHE A 306 -27.74 4.07 -2.57
C PHE A 306 -28.75 5.05 -1.96
N VAL A 307 -28.29 6.16 -1.39
CA VAL A 307 -29.15 7.20 -0.84
C VAL A 307 -30.08 7.79 -1.89
N ALA A 308 -29.56 8.07 -3.12
CA ALA A 308 -30.36 8.60 -4.22
C ALA A 308 -31.45 7.59 -4.65
N VAL A 309 -31.11 6.31 -4.82
CA VAL A 309 -32.07 5.26 -5.17
C VAL A 309 -33.12 5.10 -4.06
N MET A 310 -32.71 5.14 -2.80
CA MET A 310 -33.61 5.07 -1.65
C MET A 310 -34.61 6.23 -1.64
N LEU A 311 -34.16 7.46 -1.96
CA LEU A 311 -35.06 8.62 -2.04
C LEU A 311 -36.11 8.46 -3.16
N VAL A 312 -35.70 7.99 -4.35
CA VAL A 312 -36.62 7.69 -5.45
C VAL A 312 -37.65 6.63 -5.02
N PHE A 313 -37.17 5.55 -4.39
CA PHE A 313 -38.03 4.48 -3.88
C PHE A 313 -39.05 4.99 -2.86
N LEU A 314 -38.65 5.89 -1.96
CA LEU A 314 -39.56 6.52 -0.99
C LEU A 314 -40.67 7.35 -1.66
N VAL A 315 -40.34 8.09 -2.71
CA VAL A 315 -41.34 8.87 -3.47
C VAL A 315 -42.36 7.92 -4.10
N VAL A 316 -41.88 6.88 -4.79
CA VAL A 316 -42.74 5.86 -5.43
C VAL A 316 -43.60 5.16 -4.37
N LEU A 317 -43.01 4.72 -3.27
CA LEU A 317 -43.71 4.07 -2.14
C LEU A 317 -44.79 4.98 -1.57
N THR A 318 -44.49 6.26 -1.34
CA THR A 318 -45.45 7.25 -0.86
C THR A 318 -46.65 7.38 -1.79
N PHE A 319 -46.38 7.37 -3.10
CA PHE A 319 -47.48 7.43 -4.10
C PHE A 319 -48.38 6.18 -4.00
N PHE A 320 -47.78 4.98 -3.95
CA PHE A 320 -48.53 3.72 -3.83
C PHE A 320 -49.32 3.64 -2.52
N ILE A 321 -48.71 3.96 -1.40
CA ILE A 321 -49.42 3.94 -0.09
C ILE A 321 -50.59 4.92 -0.12
N ASN A 322 -50.41 6.13 -0.62
CA ASN A 322 -51.49 7.11 -0.74
C ASN A 322 -52.63 6.62 -1.64
N ALA A 323 -52.33 5.95 -2.75
CA ALA A 323 -53.33 5.37 -3.66
C ALA A 323 -54.14 4.26 -2.95
N ILE A 324 -53.46 3.32 -2.29
CA ILE A 324 -54.10 2.22 -1.54
C ILE A 324 -54.97 2.75 -0.39
N VAL A 325 -54.39 3.64 0.44
CA VAL A 325 -55.15 4.20 1.57
C VAL A 325 -56.35 5.03 1.13
N LYS A 326 -56.24 5.79 0.03
CA LYS A 326 -57.38 6.51 -0.53
C LYS A 326 -58.46 5.55 -1.02
N HIS A 327 -58.08 4.42 -1.64
CA HIS A 327 -59.04 3.42 -2.13
C HIS A 327 -59.80 2.77 -0.94
N LEU A 328 -59.08 2.31 0.06
CA LEU A 328 -59.68 1.72 1.30
C LEU A 328 -60.58 2.74 2.04
N LEU A 329 -60.10 3.95 2.23
CA LEU A 329 -60.87 4.98 2.96
C LEU A 329 -62.10 5.44 2.17
N LYS A 330 -62.09 5.33 0.83
CA LYS A 330 -63.26 5.67 0.01
C LYS A 330 -64.46 4.81 0.39
N GLN A 331 -64.30 3.51 0.50
CA GLN A 331 -65.36 2.56 0.92
C GLN A 331 -65.87 2.90 2.32
N LEU A 332 -64.98 3.16 3.27
CA LEU A 332 -65.38 3.59 4.64
C LEU A 332 -66.16 4.89 4.67
N TYR A 333 -65.75 5.87 3.84
CA TYR A 333 -66.48 7.16 3.75
C TYR A 333 -67.87 7.00 3.09
N GLU A 334 -68.01 6.08 2.14
CA GLU A 334 -69.34 5.76 1.56
C GLU A 334 -70.27 5.17 2.58
N ILE A 335 -69.80 4.20 3.40
CA ILE A 335 -70.55 3.61 4.52
C ILE A 335 -70.91 4.68 5.54
N LEU A 336 -69.96 5.53 5.97
CA LEU A 336 -70.24 6.61 6.94
C LEU A 336 -71.25 7.61 6.41
N ARG A 337 -71.24 7.91 5.11
CA ARG A 337 -72.16 8.84 4.46
C ARG A 337 -73.59 8.22 4.43
N ALA A 338 -73.69 6.92 4.13
CA ALA A 338 -74.91 6.20 4.18
C ALA A 338 -75.53 6.24 5.59
N ILE A 339 -74.77 5.92 6.62
CA ILE A 339 -75.19 5.95 8.04
C ILE A 339 -75.70 7.36 8.41
N ARG A 340 -75.00 8.42 8.03
CA ARG A 340 -75.45 9.81 8.34
C ARG A 340 -76.72 10.18 7.65
N ARG A 341 -76.99 9.71 6.43
CA ARG A 341 -78.26 9.93 5.70
C ARG A 341 -79.43 9.24 6.44
N VAL A 342 -79.15 8.02 6.85
CA VAL A 342 -80.12 7.25 7.67
C VAL A 342 -80.45 7.96 8.99
N GLN A 343 -79.44 8.49 9.71
CA GLN A 343 -79.66 9.30 10.90
C GLN A 343 -80.46 10.58 10.64
N GLY A 344 -80.37 11.10 9.43
CA GLY A 344 -81.17 12.25 8.98
C GLY A 344 -82.59 11.95 8.56
N GLY A 345 -83.04 10.68 8.66
CA GLY A 345 -84.39 10.25 8.32
C GLY A 345 -84.57 9.75 6.90
N ASP A 346 -83.52 9.63 6.09
CA ASP A 346 -83.55 9.06 4.76
C ASP A 346 -83.28 7.56 4.83
N LEU A 347 -84.36 6.75 4.78
CA LEU A 347 -84.30 5.28 4.88
C LEU A 347 -84.16 4.58 3.50
N ASP A 348 -84.21 5.33 2.38
CA ASP A 348 -84.04 4.79 1.04
C ASP A 348 -82.61 4.73 0.56
N VAL A 349 -81.61 4.77 1.47
CA VAL A 349 -80.18 4.70 1.17
C VAL A 349 -79.75 3.24 0.97
N VAL A 350 -79.17 2.94 -0.18
CA VAL A 350 -78.53 1.66 -0.48
C VAL A 350 -77.04 1.85 -0.70
N ILE A 351 -76.19 0.99 -0.07
CA ILE A 351 -74.77 0.97 -0.27
C ILE A 351 -74.50 0.07 -1.52
N GLU A 352 -74.15 0.74 -2.67
CA GLU A 352 -74.07 0.03 -3.97
C GLU A 352 -72.80 -0.82 -4.12
N HIS A 353 -71.71 -0.51 -3.46
CA HIS A 353 -70.44 -1.23 -3.58
C HIS A 353 -70.15 -2.07 -2.34
N CYS A 354 -70.68 -3.29 -2.37
CA CYS A 354 -70.34 -4.32 -1.38
C CYS A 354 -69.29 -5.24 -1.99
N GLY A 355 -67.97 -5.00 -1.74
CA GLY A 355 -66.89 -5.90 -2.15
C GLY A 355 -66.93 -7.27 -1.45
N PRO A 356 -66.07 -8.20 -1.79
CA PRO A 356 -65.96 -9.50 -1.12
C PRO A 356 -65.16 -9.45 0.23
N ASP A 357 -64.78 -8.27 0.67
CA ASP A 357 -63.98 -8.02 1.87
C ASP A 357 -64.87 -7.65 3.10
N GLU A 358 -64.22 -7.41 4.25
CA GLU A 358 -64.88 -7.08 5.50
C GLU A 358 -65.72 -5.77 5.39
N MET A 359 -65.31 -4.86 4.50
CA MET A 359 -66.03 -3.63 4.22
C MET A 359 -67.33 -3.90 3.41
N GLY A 360 -67.27 -4.83 2.48
CA GLY A 360 -68.43 -5.31 1.75
C GLY A 360 -69.43 -6.07 2.63
N GLU A 361 -68.93 -6.88 3.56
CA GLU A 361 -69.76 -7.55 4.57
C GLU A 361 -70.48 -6.52 5.44
N LEU A 362 -69.76 -5.51 5.93
CA LEU A 362 -70.35 -4.41 6.72
C LEU A 362 -71.41 -3.65 5.90
N GLY A 363 -71.18 -3.34 4.65
CA GLY A 363 -72.11 -2.71 3.74
C GLY A 363 -73.39 -3.54 3.56
N THR A 364 -73.22 -4.87 3.36
CA THR A 364 -74.32 -5.81 3.24
C THR A 364 -75.15 -5.92 4.54
N GLN A 365 -74.54 -5.92 5.69
CA GLN A 365 -75.19 -5.94 7.00
C GLN A 365 -76.02 -4.66 7.24
N ILE A 366 -75.49 -3.50 6.86
CA ILE A 366 -76.19 -2.23 6.96
C ILE A 366 -77.40 -2.20 6.00
N ASN A 367 -77.24 -2.63 4.75
CA ASN A 367 -78.35 -2.75 3.80
C ASN A 367 -79.49 -3.66 4.32
N LYS A 368 -79.14 -4.80 4.97
CA LYS A 368 -80.11 -5.68 5.63
C LYS A 368 -80.85 -5.04 6.80
N MET A 369 -80.16 -4.15 7.56
CA MET A 369 -80.79 -3.40 8.63
C MET A 369 -81.78 -2.37 8.13
N LEU A 370 -81.55 -1.76 6.99
CA LEU A 370 -82.38 -0.70 6.39
C LEU A 370 -83.62 -1.26 5.69
N THR A 371 -83.56 -2.52 5.26
CA THR A 371 -84.72 -3.21 4.61
C THR A 371 -85.65 -3.95 5.61
N ARG A 372 -85.37 -3.84 6.90
CA ARG A 372 -86.23 -4.34 7.96
C ARG A 372 -86.93 -3.18 8.62
#